data_872377cbde518535e8ef6de6859a9369
#
_entry.id   872377cbde518535e8ef6de6859a9369
#
_cell.length_a   1.000
_cell.length_b   1.000
_cell.length_c   1.000
_cell.angle_alpha   90.00
_cell.angle_beta   90.00
_cell.angle_gamma   90.00
#
_symmetry.space_group_name_H-M   'P 1'
#
loop_
_entity.id
_entity.type
_entity.pdbx_description
1 polymer ?
#
loop_
_entity_poly.entity_id
_entity_poly.type
_entity_poly.pdbx_seq_one_letter_code
_entity_poly.pdbx_strand_id
1 'polypeptide(L)'
;MRARAVLGRTSVALTAGALCLTGIPASATPAAGSFAEALAYSIAHPGVTPPGSNDFSCVPSAHHPEPVVLVHGFLENSYANWASLSPKLAEAGYCVFAIDYGNTGPVQALGALEPIPESAAELSTFVDSVLAATGAQKVSIVGHSKGGTVPRYYARFLGGDRTVARIVALSPPNYPTAGPPVQDDVLERLNEGSDTVSGIDYTTIVTRYDQVVVPYTASLLSGAGNTNVVLQDVCPSNAVEHTGISYDPLAQRLVQNALDPKNAQPIGC
;
A
#
# COMPACT_ATOMS: atom_id res chain seq x y z
N MET A 1 28.48 82.26 -33.09
CA MET A 1 28.09 81.00 -33.74
C MET A 1 28.46 79.86 -32.85
N ARG A 2 27.47 79.22 -32.21
CA ARG A 2 27.68 78.08 -31.24
C ARG A 2 27.19 76.80 -31.96
N ALA A 3 28.09 75.89 -32.21
CA ALA A 3 27.75 74.55 -32.73
C ALA A 3 27.22 73.65 -31.62
N ARG A 4 26.06 73.03 -31.85
CA ARG A 4 25.48 72.02 -30.97
C ARG A 4 25.89 70.66 -31.49
N ALA A 5 26.57 69.87 -30.64
CA ALA A 5 26.85 68.46 -30.88
C ALA A 5 25.63 67.61 -30.55
N VAL A 6 25.20 66.77 -31.46
CA VAL A 6 24.15 65.78 -31.28
C VAL A 6 24.81 64.44 -30.90
N LEU A 7 24.61 63.98 -29.65
CA LEU A 7 25.01 62.64 -29.24
C LEU A 7 23.93 61.65 -29.66
N GLY A 8 24.24 60.76 -30.56
CA GLY A 8 23.43 59.59 -30.91
C GLY A 8 23.54 58.53 -29.80
N ARG A 9 22.40 58.11 -29.23
CA ARG A 9 22.29 56.97 -28.31
C ARG A 9 22.07 55.73 -29.14
N THR A 10 23.05 54.84 -29.20
CA THR A 10 22.89 53.45 -29.72
C THR A 10 22.34 52.58 -28.60
N SER A 11 21.10 52.10 -28.75
CA SER A 11 20.48 51.09 -27.87
C SER A 11 20.92 49.70 -28.30
N VAL A 12 21.66 49.00 -27.46
CA VAL A 12 21.98 47.58 -27.63
C VAL A 12 20.82 46.79 -27.01
N ALA A 13 20.07 46.06 -27.83
CA ALA A 13 19.04 45.12 -27.38
C ALA A 13 19.73 43.83 -26.95
N LEU A 14 19.70 43.53 -25.65
CA LEU A 14 20.04 42.20 -25.11
C LEU A 14 18.85 41.27 -25.36
N THR A 15 18.98 40.31 -26.24
CA THR A 15 18.08 39.18 -26.37
C THR A 15 18.41 38.16 -25.28
N ALA A 16 17.55 38.05 -24.26
CA ALA A 16 17.62 36.99 -23.28
C ALA A 16 17.15 35.67 -23.92
N GLY A 17 18.10 34.83 -24.27
CA GLY A 17 17.82 33.45 -24.71
C GLY A 17 17.34 32.65 -23.51
N ALA A 18 16.06 32.25 -23.49
CA ALA A 18 15.53 31.28 -22.53
C ALA A 18 16.17 29.91 -22.79
N LEU A 19 17.11 29.49 -21.95
CA LEU A 19 17.53 28.09 -21.91
C LEU A 19 16.34 27.26 -21.37
N CYS A 20 15.64 26.54 -22.27
CA CYS A 20 14.80 25.43 -21.90
C CYS A 20 15.70 24.32 -21.34
N LEU A 21 15.80 24.24 -20.00
CA LEU A 21 16.31 23.05 -19.34
C LEU A 21 15.29 21.94 -19.60
N THR A 22 15.54 21.10 -20.58
CA THR A 22 14.86 19.83 -20.76
C THR A 22 15.24 18.99 -19.55
N GLY A 23 14.35 18.96 -18.54
CA GLY A 23 14.50 18.08 -17.40
C GLY A 23 14.64 16.65 -17.93
N ILE A 24 15.72 15.97 -17.54
CA ILE A 24 15.87 14.53 -17.74
C ILE A 24 14.67 13.91 -17.03
N PRO A 25 13.80 13.12 -17.71
CA PRO A 25 12.71 12.47 -17.03
C PRO A 25 13.31 11.61 -15.91
N ALA A 26 12.85 11.79 -14.67
CA ALA A 26 13.21 10.90 -13.58
C ALA A 26 12.89 9.48 -14.07
N SER A 27 13.89 8.60 -14.07
CA SER A 27 13.69 7.21 -14.47
C SER A 27 12.58 6.65 -13.61
N ALA A 28 11.48 6.21 -14.24
CA ALA A 28 10.37 5.63 -13.51
C ALA A 28 10.88 4.40 -12.74
N THR A 29 10.51 4.30 -11.46
CA THR A 29 10.83 3.13 -10.64
C THR A 29 10.31 1.87 -11.35
N PRO A 30 11.13 0.81 -11.56
CA PRO A 30 10.68 -0.37 -12.28
C PRO A 30 9.63 -1.16 -11.50
N ALA A 31 8.74 -1.83 -12.18
CA ALA A 31 7.93 -2.89 -11.60
C ALA A 31 8.78 -4.17 -11.44
N ALA A 32 8.44 -5.02 -10.47
CA ALA A 32 9.11 -6.30 -10.27
C ALA A 32 8.18 -7.49 -10.54
N GLY A 33 8.74 -8.59 -11.03
CA GLY A 33 7.98 -9.80 -11.36
C GLY A 33 7.78 -10.75 -10.17
N SER A 34 8.56 -10.58 -9.10
CA SER A 34 8.51 -11.41 -7.90
C SER A 34 8.93 -10.65 -6.65
N PHE A 35 8.53 -11.17 -5.49
CA PHE A 35 8.95 -10.64 -4.19
C PHE A 35 10.49 -10.64 -4.04
N ALA A 36 11.14 -11.75 -4.41
CA ALA A 36 12.60 -11.87 -4.28
C ALA A 36 13.35 -10.85 -5.14
N GLU A 37 12.90 -10.61 -6.37
CA GLU A 37 13.45 -9.58 -7.26
C GLU A 37 13.27 -8.18 -6.66
N ALA A 38 12.06 -7.89 -6.18
CA ALA A 38 11.76 -6.59 -5.59
C ALA A 38 12.55 -6.34 -4.30
N LEU A 39 12.67 -7.34 -3.42
CA LEU A 39 13.46 -7.23 -2.20
C LEU A 39 14.95 -6.96 -2.52
N ALA A 40 15.52 -7.72 -3.46
CA ALA A 40 16.91 -7.51 -3.88
C ALA A 40 17.12 -6.10 -4.45
N TYR A 41 16.17 -5.60 -5.26
CA TYR A 41 16.21 -4.25 -5.82
C TYR A 41 16.13 -3.20 -4.71
N SER A 42 15.21 -3.33 -3.75
CA SER A 42 15.03 -2.35 -2.67
C SER A 42 16.24 -2.29 -1.71
N ILE A 43 16.92 -3.41 -1.48
CA ILE A 43 18.17 -3.45 -0.71
C ILE A 43 19.28 -2.65 -1.43
N ALA A 44 19.34 -2.77 -2.76
CA ALA A 44 20.31 -2.04 -3.59
C ALA A 44 19.96 -0.55 -3.77
N HIS A 45 18.70 -0.18 -3.55
CA HIS A 45 18.15 1.18 -3.76
C HIS A 45 17.34 1.63 -2.54
N PRO A 46 17.99 1.93 -1.40
CA PRO A 46 17.30 2.34 -0.19
C PRO A 46 16.37 3.54 -0.40
N GLY A 47 15.15 3.46 0.15
CA GLY A 47 14.15 4.52 0.01
C GLY A 47 13.37 4.51 -1.31
N VAL A 48 13.56 3.49 -2.16
CA VAL A 48 12.75 3.31 -3.36
C VAL A 48 11.29 3.00 -2.97
N THR A 49 10.35 3.66 -3.64
CA THR A 49 8.90 3.42 -3.46
C THR A 49 8.33 2.62 -4.63
N PRO A 50 7.22 1.88 -4.43
CA PRO A 50 6.55 1.17 -5.52
C PRO A 50 6.16 2.11 -6.66
N PRO A 51 6.24 1.67 -7.93
CA PRO A 51 5.83 2.50 -9.07
C PRO A 51 4.37 2.94 -8.93
N GLY A 52 4.09 4.22 -9.24
CA GLY A 52 2.74 4.78 -9.18
C GLY A 52 2.22 5.07 -7.77
N SER A 53 3.05 4.95 -6.73
CA SER A 53 2.68 5.30 -5.36
C SER A 53 3.26 6.64 -4.90
N ASN A 54 2.67 7.17 -3.82
CA ASN A 54 3.16 8.32 -3.05
C ASN A 54 3.21 9.64 -3.83
N ASP A 55 2.33 9.81 -4.82
CA ASP A 55 2.06 11.12 -5.38
C ASP A 55 1.02 11.86 -4.50
N PHE A 56 1.49 12.69 -3.59
CA PHE A 56 0.65 13.47 -2.70
C PHE A 56 -0.09 14.63 -3.40
N SER A 57 0.12 14.83 -4.69
CA SER A 57 -0.69 15.72 -5.53
C SER A 57 -1.86 15.01 -6.21
N CYS A 58 -1.99 13.69 -6.07
CA CYS A 58 -3.05 12.90 -6.66
C CYS A 58 -4.43 13.32 -6.11
N VAL A 59 -5.38 13.54 -7.00
CA VAL A 59 -6.77 13.87 -6.67
C VAL A 59 -7.65 12.65 -6.94
N PRO A 60 -8.29 12.07 -5.91
CA PRO A 60 -9.18 10.93 -6.08
C PRO A 60 -10.33 11.23 -7.05
N SER A 61 -10.64 10.28 -7.92
CA SER A 61 -11.73 10.43 -8.88
C SER A 61 -13.08 10.09 -8.26
N ALA A 62 -14.17 10.48 -8.92
CA ALA A 62 -15.52 10.08 -8.48
C ALA A 62 -15.75 8.56 -8.57
N HIS A 63 -15.00 7.84 -9.39
CA HIS A 63 -15.05 6.38 -9.49
C HIS A 63 -14.26 5.69 -8.36
N HIS A 64 -13.16 6.29 -7.94
CA HIS A 64 -12.30 5.81 -6.86
C HIS A 64 -12.08 6.92 -5.83
N PRO A 65 -13.12 7.23 -5.01
CA PRO A 65 -13.07 8.35 -4.07
C PRO A 65 -12.17 8.09 -2.86
N GLU A 66 -11.91 6.81 -2.53
CA GLU A 66 -10.99 6.43 -1.46
C GLU A 66 -9.59 6.15 -2.02
N PRO A 67 -8.56 6.90 -1.59
CA PRO A 67 -7.17 6.54 -1.84
C PRO A 67 -6.85 5.15 -1.28
N VAL A 68 -5.95 4.41 -1.93
CA VAL A 68 -5.49 3.10 -1.47
C VAL A 68 -4.18 3.24 -0.73
N VAL A 69 -4.14 2.78 0.53
CA VAL A 69 -2.93 2.70 1.35
C VAL A 69 -2.44 1.26 1.39
N LEU A 70 -1.20 1.02 0.98
CA LEU A 70 -0.54 -0.27 0.92
C LEU A 70 0.38 -0.46 2.14
N VAL A 71 0.19 -1.55 2.91
CA VAL A 71 0.87 -1.82 4.18
C VAL A 71 1.60 -3.16 4.09
N HIS A 72 2.93 -3.15 4.08
CA HIS A 72 3.77 -4.33 3.89
C HIS A 72 3.85 -5.24 5.12
N GLY A 73 4.40 -6.45 4.97
CA GLY A 73 4.55 -7.44 6.02
C GLY A 73 5.83 -7.27 6.86
N PHE A 74 6.00 -8.19 7.83
CA PHE A 74 7.17 -8.25 8.70
C PHE A 74 8.44 -8.60 7.92
N LEU A 75 9.56 -7.90 8.20
CA LEU A 75 10.83 -8.01 7.47
C LEU A 75 10.73 -7.68 5.97
N GLU A 76 9.77 -6.86 5.59
CA GLU A 76 9.56 -6.39 4.23
C GLU A 76 9.70 -4.86 4.16
N ASN A 77 9.45 -4.29 3.00
CA ASN A 77 9.27 -2.87 2.78
C ASN A 77 8.20 -2.64 1.70
N SER A 78 7.79 -1.40 1.53
CA SER A 78 6.73 -1.04 0.59
C SER A 78 7.04 -1.48 -0.84
N TYR A 79 8.26 -1.29 -1.32
CA TYR A 79 8.64 -1.71 -2.67
C TYR A 79 8.67 -3.23 -2.82
N ALA A 80 9.32 -3.94 -1.89
CA ALA A 80 9.41 -5.40 -1.94
C ALA A 80 8.03 -6.06 -2.00
N ASN A 81 7.06 -5.50 -1.31
CA ASN A 81 5.72 -6.08 -1.24
C ASN A 81 4.81 -5.64 -2.40
N TRP A 82 4.96 -4.41 -2.92
CA TRP A 82 3.95 -3.78 -3.76
C TRP A 82 4.42 -3.36 -5.15
N ALA A 83 5.66 -3.66 -5.56
CA ALA A 83 6.20 -3.25 -6.87
C ALA A 83 5.40 -3.82 -8.07
N SER A 84 4.58 -4.85 -7.89
CA SER A 84 3.69 -5.40 -8.91
C SER A 84 2.25 -4.88 -8.82
N LEU A 85 1.68 -4.76 -7.62
CA LEU A 85 0.28 -4.37 -7.43
C LEU A 85 0.09 -2.86 -7.57
N SER A 86 0.99 -2.05 -6.98
CA SER A 86 0.87 -0.59 -6.97
C SER A 86 0.68 0.02 -8.36
N PRO A 87 1.53 -0.28 -9.38
CA PRO A 87 1.33 0.28 -10.72
C PRO A 87 -0.01 -0.14 -11.34
N LYS A 88 -0.50 -1.35 -11.09
CA LYS A 88 -1.81 -1.81 -11.60
C LYS A 88 -2.98 -1.04 -10.98
N LEU A 89 -2.89 -0.69 -9.70
CA LEU A 89 -3.89 0.14 -9.05
C LEU A 89 -3.83 1.59 -9.55
N ALA A 90 -2.63 2.14 -9.76
CA ALA A 90 -2.46 3.47 -10.32
C ALA A 90 -2.97 3.55 -11.77
N GLU A 91 -2.69 2.53 -12.60
CA GLU A 91 -3.22 2.39 -13.97
C GLU A 91 -4.75 2.26 -13.99
N ALA A 92 -5.34 1.65 -12.96
CA ALA A 92 -6.79 1.57 -12.78
C ALA A 92 -7.41 2.90 -12.30
N GLY A 93 -6.60 3.93 -12.02
CA GLY A 93 -7.06 5.27 -11.65
C GLY A 93 -7.20 5.52 -10.16
N TYR A 94 -6.63 4.68 -9.30
CA TYR A 94 -6.55 4.93 -7.86
C TYR A 94 -5.41 5.89 -7.52
N CYS A 95 -5.61 6.75 -6.53
CA CYS A 95 -4.51 7.39 -5.81
C CYS A 95 -3.90 6.35 -4.85
N VAL A 96 -2.66 5.95 -5.10
CA VAL A 96 -1.98 4.87 -4.36
C VAL A 96 -0.91 5.45 -3.46
N PHE A 97 -0.90 5.01 -2.21
CA PHE A 97 0.10 5.38 -1.21
C PHE A 97 0.66 4.13 -0.56
N ALA A 98 1.95 4.08 -0.32
CA ALA A 98 2.61 2.93 0.28
C ALA A 98 3.51 3.40 1.43
N ILE A 99 3.28 2.84 2.61
CA ILE A 99 4.03 3.19 3.82
C ILE A 99 5.19 2.22 4.02
N ASP A 100 6.36 2.77 4.41
CA ASP A 100 7.41 2.03 5.12
C ASP A 100 7.29 2.37 6.61
N TYR A 101 7.24 1.35 7.46
CA TYR A 101 6.97 1.52 8.89
C TYR A 101 7.76 0.52 9.75
N GLY A 102 7.95 0.84 11.01
CA GLY A 102 8.63 -0.03 11.97
C GLY A 102 10.09 -0.33 11.60
N ASN A 103 10.80 0.63 11.00
CA ASN A 103 12.17 0.45 10.49
C ASN A 103 13.21 0.71 11.60
N THR A 104 13.18 -0.08 12.67
CA THR A 104 14.09 0.06 13.83
C THR A 104 15.33 -0.81 13.77
N GLY A 105 15.43 -1.66 12.75
CA GLY A 105 16.57 -2.57 12.56
C GLY A 105 17.77 -1.90 11.86
N PRO A 106 18.91 -2.63 11.83
CA PRO A 106 20.15 -2.15 11.20
C PRO A 106 20.07 -2.09 9.66
N VAL A 107 19.10 -2.76 9.05
CA VAL A 107 18.89 -2.81 7.59
C VAL A 107 17.61 -2.06 7.27
N GLN A 108 17.72 -0.86 6.69
CA GLN A 108 16.58 0.01 6.36
C GLN A 108 15.54 -0.63 5.42
N ALA A 109 15.96 -1.60 4.60
CA ALA A 109 15.06 -2.32 3.70
C ALA A 109 14.20 -3.38 4.41
N LEU A 110 14.36 -3.58 5.73
CA LEU A 110 13.60 -4.56 6.50
C LEU A 110 12.81 -3.84 7.59
N GLY A 111 11.52 -3.63 7.34
CA GLY A 111 10.61 -2.91 8.23
C GLY A 111 9.62 -3.81 8.96
N ALA A 112 8.58 -3.18 9.50
CA ALA A 112 7.53 -3.78 10.31
C ALA A 112 8.07 -4.54 11.55
N LEU A 113 9.19 -4.10 12.12
CA LEU A 113 9.84 -4.72 13.28
C LEU A 113 9.20 -4.29 14.61
N GLU A 114 8.57 -3.12 14.64
CA GLU A 114 7.88 -2.57 15.80
C GLU A 114 6.65 -3.43 16.18
N PRO A 115 6.21 -3.42 17.43
CA PRO A 115 4.94 -4.03 17.83
C PRO A 115 3.73 -3.50 17.03
N ILE A 116 2.62 -4.26 17.03
CA ILE A 116 1.40 -3.88 16.28
C ILE A 116 0.83 -2.52 16.73
N PRO A 117 0.75 -2.19 18.03
CA PRO A 117 0.23 -0.89 18.46
C PRO A 117 1.04 0.30 17.92
N GLU A 118 2.38 0.22 17.98
CA GLU A 118 3.31 1.24 17.49
C GLU A 118 3.23 1.35 15.96
N SER A 119 3.24 0.23 15.26
CA SER A 119 3.02 0.15 13.81
C SER A 119 1.68 0.77 13.39
N ALA A 120 0.64 0.57 14.16
CA ALA A 120 -0.68 1.15 13.91
C ALA A 120 -0.73 2.67 14.17
N ALA A 121 0.08 3.18 15.09
CA ALA A 121 0.22 4.62 15.32
C ALA A 121 0.95 5.30 14.16
N GLU A 122 1.99 4.68 13.60
CA GLU A 122 2.64 5.16 12.37
C GLU A 122 1.65 5.14 11.19
N LEU A 123 0.88 4.05 11.03
CA LEU A 123 -0.16 3.98 10.00
C LEU A 123 -1.21 5.07 10.16
N SER A 124 -1.67 5.35 11.39
CA SER A 124 -2.62 6.43 11.67
C SER A 124 -2.10 7.78 11.18
N THR A 125 -0.85 8.12 11.52
CA THR A 125 -0.20 9.36 11.09
C THR A 125 -0.06 9.43 9.56
N PHE A 126 0.27 8.32 8.92
CA PHE A 126 0.37 8.25 7.46
C PHE A 126 -1.00 8.44 6.78
N VAL A 127 -2.05 7.78 7.29
CA VAL A 127 -3.42 7.95 6.78
C VAL A 127 -3.88 9.39 6.92
N ASP A 128 -3.61 10.06 8.05
CA ASP A 128 -3.93 11.48 8.24
C ASP A 128 -3.26 12.35 7.17
N SER A 129 -2.00 12.07 6.84
CA SER A 129 -1.26 12.77 5.79
C SER A 129 -1.87 12.55 4.40
N VAL A 130 -2.30 11.32 4.09
CA VAL A 130 -2.98 10.97 2.83
C VAL A 130 -4.32 11.69 2.72
N LEU A 131 -5.14 11.66 3.77
CA LEU A 131 -6.43 12.34 3.79
C LEU A 131 -6.29 13.85 3.66
N ALA A 132 -5.31 14.45 4.34
CA ALA A 132 -5.03 15.88 4.25
C ALA A 132 -4.59 16.30 2.83
N ALA A 133 -3.76 15.49 2.17
CA ALA A 133 -3.26 15.78 0.83
C ALA A 133 -4.34 15.60 -0.25
N THR A 134 -5.15 14.56 -0.14
CA THR A 134 -6.12 14.18 -1.17
C THR A 134 -7.51 14.81 -0.99
N GLY A 135 -7.82 15.31 0.20
CA GLY A 135 -9.16 15.78 0.56
C GLY A 135 -10.21 14.67 0.70
N ALA A 136 -9.81 13.40 0.61
CA ALA A 136 -10.69 12.26 0.79
C ALA A 136 -11.18 12.15 2.25
N GLN A 137 -12.37 11.59 2.44
CA GLN A 137 -12.92 11.37 3.79
C GLN A 137 -12.47 10.05 4.40
N LYS A 138 -12.20 9.06 3.56
CA LYS A 138 -11.77 7.71 3.95
C LYS A 138 -10.70 7.20 2.99
N VAL A 139 -9.93 6.21 3.46
CA VAL A 139 -9.01 5.41 2.66
C VAL A 139 -9.50 3.96 2.58
N SER A 140 -9.09 3.24 1.55
CA SER A 140 -9.09 1.78 1.52
C SER A 140 -7.68 1.28 1.79
N ILE A 141 -7.52 0.24 2.62
CA ILE A 141 -6.20 -0.29 3.01
C ILE A 141 -6.03 -1.68 2.42
N VAL A 142 -4.89 -1.92 1.78
CA VAL A 142 -4.45 -3.26 1.35
C VAL A 142 -3.21 -3.62 2.15
N GLY A 143 -3.27 -4.73 2.89
CA GLY A 143 -2.18 -5.17 3.74
C GLY A 143 -1.76 -6.61 3.47
N HIS A 144 -0.47 -6.90 3.65
CA HIS A 144 0.07 -8.25 3.56
C HIS A 144 0.60 -8.70 4.92
N SER A 145 0.33 -9.96 5.28
CA SER A 145 0.85 -10.57 6.52
C SER A 145 0.56 -9.66 7.74
N LYS A 146 1.55 -9.31 8.55
CA LYS A 146 1.42 -8.36 9.66
C LYS A 146 0.76 -7.04 9.22
N GLY A 147 1.07 -6.54 8.00
CA GLY A 147 0.46 -5.35 7.43
C GLY A 147 -1.05 -5.47 7.16
N GLY A 148 -1.61 -6.68 7.18
CA GLY A 148 -3.06 -6.92 7.16
C GLY A 148 -3.68 -6.89 8.55
N THR A 149 -2.89 -7.14 9.62
CA THR A 149 -3.36 -7.10 11.01
C THR A 149 -3.27 -5.68 11.61
N VAL A 150 -2.21 -4.93 11.28
CA VAL A 150 -1.98 -3.56 11.76
C VAL A 150 -3.17 -2.62 11.50
N PRO A 151 -3.82 -2.62 10.31
CA PRO A 151 -5.00 -1.79 10.06
C PRO A 151 -6.21 -2.14 10.93
N ARG A 152 -6.34 -3.40 11.37
CA ARG A 152 -7.41 -3.80 12.30
C ARG A 152 -7.23 -3.14 13.67
N TYR A 153 -5.96 -3.04 14.15
CA TYR A 153 -5.64 -2.32 15.38
C TYR A 153 -5.94 -0.82 15.25
N TYR A 154 -5.52 -0.21 14.15
CA TYR A 154 -5.83 1.18 13.84
C TYR A 154 -7.36 1.41 13.83
N ALA A 155 -8.11 0.56 13.12
CA ALA A 155 -9.56 0.67 13.03
C ALA A 155 -10.24 0.58 14.40
N ARG A 156 -9.78 -0.33 15.27
CA ARG A 156 -10.43 -0.61 16.55
C ARG A 156 -10.05 0.39 17.65
N PHE A 157 -8.79 0.80 17.71
CA PHE A 157 -8.26 1.50 18.89
C PHE A 157 -7.76 2.92 18.63
N LEU A 158 -7.51 3.30 17.37
CA LEU A 158 -6.89 4.58 17.03
C LEU A 158 -7.77 5.46 16.12
N GLY A 159 -9.08 5.18 16.05
CA GLY A 159 -10.05 6.01 15.34
C GLY A 159 -10.17 5.73 13.85
N GLY A 160 -9.53 4.66 13.36
CA GLY A 160 -9.64 4.25 11.95
C GLY A 160 -11.05 3.82 11.52
N ASP A 161 -11.96 3.53 12.47
CA ASP A 161 -13.39 3.28 12.21
C ASP A 161 -14.06 4.41 11.44
N ARG A 162 -13.57 5.64 11.58
CA ARG A 162 -14.09 6.82 10.91
C ARG A 162 -13.42 7.11 9.56
N THR A 163 -12.19 6.67 9.37
CA THR A 163 -11.32 7.06 8.26
C THR A 163 -11.00 5.90 7.30
N VAL A 164 -11.39 4.67 7.63
CA VAL A 164 -11.22 3.50 6.77
C VAL A 164 -12.55 3.07 6.19
N ALA A 165 -12.61 2.85 4.88
CA ALA A 165 -13.77 2.28 4.18
C ALA A 165 -13.64 0.76 4.06
N ARG A 166 -12.44 0.27 3.71
CA ARG A 166 -12.18 -1.16 3.46
C ARG A 166 -10.80 -1.56 3.97
N ILE A 167 -10.69 -2.82 4.41
CA ILE A 167 -9.43 -3.50 4.69
C ILE A 167 -9.40 -4.78 3.85
N VAL A 168 -8.48 -4.84 2.89
CA VAL A 168 -8.21 -6.03 2.08
C VAL A 168 -6.88 -6.60 2.54
N ALA A 169 -6.88 -7.81 3.08
CA ALA A 169 -5.70 -8.41 3.68
C ALA A 169 -5.29 -9.70 2.98
N LEU A 170 -4.01 -9.80 2.62
CA LEU A 170 -3.38 -10.98 2.03
C LEU A 170 -2.66 -11.74 3.14
N SER A 171 -3.10 -12.96 3.45
CA SER A 171 -2.52 -13.87 4.46
C SER A 171 -2.18 -13.21 5.81
N PRO A 172 -3.09 -12.43 6.44
CA PRO A 172 -2.82 -11.78 7.73
C PRO A 172 -2.85 -12.78 8.88
N PRO A 173 -1.97 -12.70 9.89
CA PRO A 173 -2.13 -13.43 11.15
C PRO A 173 -3.20 -12.76 12.02
N ASN A 174 -4.46 -13.12 11.82
CA ASN A 174 -5.60 -12.56 12.57
C ASN A 174 -5.85 -13.28 13.91
N TYR A 175 -5.37 -14.52 14.05
CA TYR A 175 -5.42 -15.34 15.23
C TYR A 175 -4.04 -15.94 15.54
N PRO A 176 -3.78 -16.45 16.75
CA PRO A 176 -2.53 -17.11 17.09
C PRO A 176 -2.13 -18.20 16.10
N THR A 177 -0.87 -18.25 15.75
CA THR A 177 -0.29 -19.16 14.75
C THR A 177 0.87 -19.95 15.33
N ALA A 178 1.24 -21.07 14.70
CA ALA A 178 2.46 -21.81 15.01
C ALA A 178 3.74 -21.15 14.45
N GLY A 179 3.58 -20.08 13.66
CA GLY A 179 4.68 -19.29 13.06
C GLY A 179 5.34 -18.33 14.05
N PRO A 180 6.12 -17.36 13.53
CA PRO A 180 6.75 -16.34 14.36
C PRO A 180 5.70 -15.64 15.24
N PRO A 181 6.01 -15.36 16.52
CA PRO A 181 5.04 -14.79 17.45
C PRO A 181 4.55 -13.44 16.96
N VAL A 182 3.26 -13.38 16.65
CA VAL A 182 2.53 -12.14 16.48
C VAL A 182 1.80 -11.93 17.80
N GLN A 183 2.34 -11.13 18.67
CA GLN A 183 1.77 -10.63 19.93
C GLN A 183 0.35 -11.18 20.25
N ASP A 184 0.28 -12.42 20.79
CA ASP A 184 -0.98 -13.13 20.98
C ASP A 184 -1.97 -12.34 21.85
N ASP A 185 -1.50 -11.60 22.86
CA ASP A 185 -2.28 -10.70 23.68
C ASP A 185 -2.94 -9.55 22.88
N VAL A 186 -2.25 -9.05 21.86
CA VAL A 186 -2.83 -8.04 20.95
C VAL A 186 -3.89 -8.66 20.05
N LEU A 187 -3.66 -9.88 19.54
CA LEU A 187 -4.64 -10.61 18.74
C LEU A 187 -5.90 -10.96 19.54
N GLU A 188 -5.75 -11.38 20.78
CA GLU A 188 -6.88 -11.63 21.69
C GLU A 188 -7.73 -10.37 21.86
N ARG A 189 -7.12 -9.23 22.15
CA ARG A 189 -7.81 -7.93 22.25
C ARG A 189 -8.47 -7.48 20.94
N LEU A 190 -7.84 -7.75 19.80
CA LEU A 190 -8.39 -7.45 18.47
C LEU A 190 -9.64 -8.26 18.15
N ASN A 191 -9.77 -9.45 18.75
CA ASN A 191 -10.87 -10.38 18.49
C ASN A 191 -11.96 -10.33 19.56
N GLU A 192 -11.77 -9.54 20.63
CA GLU A 192 -12.72 -9.44 21.74
C GLU A 192 -14.09 -8.93 21.24
N GLY A 193 -15.13 -9.70 21.50
CA GLY A 193 -16.52 -9.43 21.10
C GLY A 193 -16.79 -9.61 19.60
N SER A 194 -15.91 -9.14 18.71
CA SER A 194 -15.97 -9.35 17.27
C SER A 194 -14.59 -9.12 16.68
N ASP A 195 -14.20 -9.88 15.67
CA ASP A 195 -12.93 -9.70 14.95
C ASP A 195 -12.98 -8.64 13.83
N THR A 196 -14.14 -7.99 13.65
CA THR A 196 -14.34 -6.87 12.71
C THR A 196 -14.91 -5.64 13.43
N VAL A 197 -14.72 -4.46 12.82
CA VAL A 197 -15.31 -3.18 13.27
C VAL A 197 -16.45 -2.80 12.34
N SER A 198 -17.60 -2.45 12.89
CA SER A 198 -18.78 -2.08 12.12
C SER A 198 -18.51 -0.86 11.20
N GLY A 199 -19.04 -0.89 9.98
CA GLY A 199 -18.89 0.20 9.01
C GLY A 199 -17.63 0.12 8.16
N ILE A 200 -16.83 -0.93 8.32
CA ILE A 200 -15.67 -1.27 7.48
C ILE A 200 -15.94 -2.59 6.78
N ASP A 201 -15.72 -2.64 5.46
CA ASP A 201 -15.75 -3.88 4.68
C ASP A 201 -14.39 -4.60 4.79
N TYR A 202 -14.42 -5.87 5.14
CA TYR A 202 -13.21 -6.71 5.26
C TYR A 202 -13.18 -7.75 4.15
N THR A 203 -12.02 -7.91 3.51
CA THR A 203 -11.75 -9.03 2.60
C THR A 203 -10.43 -9.66 2.99
N THR A 204 -10.46 -10.95 3.31
CA THR A 204 -9.27 -11.73 3.64
C THR A 204 -9.01 -12.75 2.53
N ILE A 205 -7.86 -12.65 1.88
CA ILE A 205 -7.44 -13.51 0.77
C ILE A 205 -6.26 -14.35 1.26
N VAL A 206 -6.38 -15.66 1.20
CA VAL A 206 -5.39 -16.59 1.76
C VAL A 206 -5.03 -17.71 0.80
N THR A 207 -3.87 -18.32 1.05
CA THR A 207 -3.43 -19.53 0.36
C THR A 207 -3.32 -20.71 1.33
N ARG A 208 -3.70 -21.91 0.88
CA ARG A 208 -3.47 -23.17 1.64
C ARG A 208 -2.00 -23.54 1.74
N TYR A 209 -1.15 -22.95 0.88
CA TYR A 209 0.30 -23.16 0.85
C TYR A 209 1.08 -22.16 1.68
N ASP A 210 0.39 -21.45 2.60
CA ASP A 210 1.02 -20.54 3.54
C ASP A 210 1.90 -21.30 4.54
N GLN A 211 3.19 -21.01 4.56
CA GLN A 211 4.15 -21.64 5.46
C GLN A 211 4.55 -20.73 6.64
N VAL A 212 4.01 -19.50 6.68
CA VAL A 212 4.26 -18.51 7.75
C VAL A 212 3.06 -18.44 8.69
N VAL A 213 1.86 -18.22 8.14
CA VAL A 213 0.61 -18.23 8.92
C VAL A 213 0.03 -19.66 8.89
N VAL A 214 0.41 -20.45 9.90
CA VAL A 214 0.03 -21.87 10.00
C VAL A 214 -0.77 -22.11 11.28
N PRO A 215 -1.99 -22.65 11.16
CA PRO A 215 -2.70 -22.97 9.93
C PRO A 215 -3.17 -21.70 9.18
N TYR A 216 -3.30 -21.76 7.85
CA TYR A 216 -3.78 -20.63 7.04
C TYR A 216 -5.16 -20.11 7.50
N THR A 217 -5.95 -20.95 8.13
CA THR A 217 -7.26 -20.62 8.71
C THR A 217 -7.18 -19.61 9.86
N ALA A 218 -5.99 -19.42 10.46
CA ALA A 218 -5.74 -18.36 11.43
C ALA A 218 -5.82 -16.93 10.82
N SER A 219 -5.88 -16.82 9.50
CA SER A 219 -6.14 -15.57 8.81
C SER A 219 -7.62 -15.23 8.71
N LEU A 220 -8.53 -16.22 8.75
CA LEU A 220 -9.95 -16.06 8.41
C LEU A 220 -10.70 -15.32 9.51
N LEU A 221 -11.42 -14.25 9.13
CA LEU A 221 -12.29 -13.52 10.06
C LEU A 221 -13.70 -14.11 10.05
N SER A 222 -14.44 -13.94 11.15
CA SER A 222 -15.81 -14.43 11.34
C SER A 222 -16.85 -13.33 11.54
N GLY A 223 -16.41 -12.10 11.80
CA GLY A 223 -17.28 -10.97 12.09
C GLY A 223 -18.10 -10.49 10.90
N ALA A 224 -19.10 -9.66 11.16
CA ALA A 224 -19.93 -9.09 10.11
C ALA A 224 -19.13 -8.17 9.18
N GLY A 225 -19.55 -8.06 7.92
CA GLY A 225 -18.87 -7.27 6.89
C GLY A 225 -17.58 -7.88 6.35
N ASN A 226 -17.34 -9.19 6.63
CA ASN A 226 -16.16 -9.92 6.19
C ASN A 226 -16.46 -10.86 5.02
N THR A 227 -15.51 -10.94 4.09
CA THR A 227 -15.44 -11.92 3.00
C THR A 227 -14.09 -12.64 3.07
N ASN A 228 -14.10 -13.96 3.21
CA ASN A 228 -12.88 -14.79 3.15
C ASN A 228 -12.78 -15.46 1.79
N VAL A 229 -11.62 -15.40 1.17
CA VAL A 229 -11.32 -16.05 -0.10
C VAL A 229 -10.08 -16.92 0.04
N VAL A 230 -10.22 -18.22 -0.20
CA VAL A 230 -9.09 -19.15 -0.29
C VAL A 230 -8.76 -19.32 -1.77
N LEU A 231 -7.53 -19.00 -2.18
CA LEU A 231 -7.13 -19.00 -3.60
C LEU A 231 -7.40 -20.33 -4.28
N GLN A 232 -7.18 -21.46 -3.58
CA GLN A 232 -7.38 -22.81 -4.13
C GLN A 232 -8.85 -23.22 -4.24
N ASP A 233 -9.79 -22.48 -3.62
CA ASP A 233 -11.23 -22.67 -3.87
C ASP A 233 -11.67 -22.02 -5.18
N VAL A 234 -10.95 -20.99 -5.62
CA VAL A 234 -11.14 -20.30 -6.91
C VAL A 234 -10.33 -20.97 -8.00
N CYS A 235 -9.08 -21.30 -7.74
CA CYS A 235 -8.16 -21.93 -8.68
C CYS A 235 -7.40 -23.08 -8.00
N PRO A 236 -7.86 -24.34 -8.09
CA PRO A 236 -7.26 -25.48 -7.40
C PRO A 236 -5.78 -25.72 -7.74
N SER A 237 -5.32 -25.28 -8.91
CA SER A 237 -3.92 -25.40 -9.33
C SER A 237 -3.01 -24.26 -8.85
N ASN A 238 -3.56 -23.21 -8.24
CA ASN A 238 -2.75 -22.13 -7.68
C ASN A 238 -1.91 -22.68 -6.52
N ALA A 239 -0.59 -22.51 -6.58
CA ALA A 239 0.36 -23.00 -5.58
C ALA A 239 1.18 -21.88 -4.94
N VAL A 240 0.68 -20.64 -5.01
CA VAL A 240 1.37 -19.50 -4.44
C VAL A 240 1.52 -19.64 -2.92
N GLU A 241 2.65 -19.20 -2.40
CA GLU A 241 3.03 -19.23 -0.99
C GLU A 241 2.88 -17.85 -0.34
N HIS A 242 3.28 -17.72 0.94
CA HIS A 242 3.03 -16.54 1.76
C HIS A 242 3.52 -15.22 1.14
N THR A 243 4.79 -15.16 0.70
CA THR A 243 5.37 -13.92 0.16
C THR A 243 4.97 -13.67 -1.30
N GLY A 244 4.77 -14.75 -2.05
CA GLY A 244 4.34 -14.68 -3.44
C GLY A 244 2.91 -14.18 -3.64
N ILE A 245 2.06 -14.26 -2.61
CA ILE A 245 0.63 -13.91 -2.73
C ILE A 245 0.40 -12.47 -3.20
N SER A 246 1.26 -11.52 -2.82
CA SER A 246 1.18 -10.12 -3.27
C SER A 246 1.54 -9.95 -4.75
N TYR A 247 2.18 -10.94 -5.36
CA TYR A 247 2.57 -10.99 -6.78
C TYR A 247 1.67 -11.90 -7.62
N ASP A 248 0.82 -12.71 -6.97
CA ASP A 248 -0.07 -13.65 -7.66
C ASP A 248 -1.18 -12.92 -8.43
N PRO A 249 -1.35 -13.19 -9.74
CA PRO A 249 -2.33 -12.49 -10.56
C PRO A 249 -3.78 -12.67 -10.09
N LEU A 250 -4.14 -13.86 -9.56
CA LEU A 250 -5.47 -14.11 -9.01
C LEU A 250 -5.70 -13.30 -7.73
N ALA A 251 -4.73 -13.31 -6.80
CA ALA A 251 -4.81 -12.54 -5.57
C ALA A 251 -4.92 -11.04 -5.87
N GLN A 252 -4.12 -10.51 -6.81
CA GLN A 252 -4.20 -9.11 -7.24
C GLN A 252 -5.56 -8.76 -7.87
N ARG A 253 -6.14 -9.66 -8.68
CA ARG A 253 -7.48 -9.47 -9.23
C ARG A 253 -8.55 -9.45 -8.13
N LEU A 254 -8.42 -10.31 -7.13
CA LEU A 254 -9.32 -10.34 -5.97
C LEU A 254 -9.19 -9.05 -5.14
N VAL A 255 -7.98 -8.52 -4.97
CA VAL A 255 -7.78 -7.20 -4.34
C VAL A 255 -8.51 -6.11 -5.11
N GLN A 256 -8.34 -6.03 -6.43
CA GLN A 256 -9.04 -5.04 -7.26
C GLN A 256 -10.56 -5.16 -7.14
N ASN A 257 -11.10 -6.39 -7.17
CA ASN A 257 -12.53 -6.64 -7.01
C ASN A 257 -13.05 -6.25 -5.61
N ALA A 258 -12.25 -6.44 -4.58
CA ALA A 258 -12.60 -6.04 -3.22
C ALA A 258 -12.59 -4.51 -3.04
N LEU A 259 -11.70 -3.82 -3.75
CA LEU A 259 -11.65 -2.35 -3.75
C LEU A 259 -12.81 -1.72 -4.54
N ASP A 260 -13.27 -2.37 -5.61
CA ASP A 260 -14.40 -1.92 -6.43
C ASP A 260 -15.39 -3.07 -6.71
N PRO A 261 -16.19 -3.48 -5.71
CA PRO A 261 -17.10 -4.62 -5.85
C PRO A 261 -18.23 -4.40 -6.86
N LYS A 262 -18.57 -3.14 -7.19
CA LYS A 262 -19.60 -2.83 -8.18
C LYS A 262 -19.13 -3.12 -9.61
N ASN A 263 -17.85 -3.02 -9.87
CA ASN A 263 -17.24 -3.25 -11.17
C ASN A 263 -16.33 -4.49 -11.16
N ALA A 264 -16.59 -5.43 -10.23
CA ALA A 264 -15.81 -6.65 -10.08
C ALA A 264 -15.69 -7.42 -11.40
N GLN A 265 -14.46 -7.79 -11.74
CA GLN A 265 -14.15 -8.54 -12.95
C GLN A 265 -14.20 -10.04 -12.67
N PRO A 266 -14.48 -10.87 -13.71
CA PRO A 266 -14.45 -12.32 -13.57
C PRO A 266 -13.12 -12.80 -12.99
N ILE A 267 -13.21 -13.79 -12.12
CA ILE A 267 -12.09 -14.48 -11.49
C ILE A 267 -12.06 -15.94 -11.92
N GLY A 268 -10.89 -16.49 -12.08
CA GLY A 268 -10.67 -17.89 -12.47
C GLY A 268 -9.18 -18.21 -12.54
N CYS A 269 -8.86 -19.45 -12.85
CA CYS A 269 -7.49 -19.89 -13.08
C CYS A 269 -6.84 -19.22 -14.29
#